data_55b5d7cd610609d26e8016bc7c378bd1
#
_entry.id   55b5d7cd610609d26e8016bc7c378bd1
#
_cell.length_a   1.000
_cell.length_b   1.000
_cell.length_c   1.000
_cell.angle_alpha   90.00
_cell.angle_beta   90.00
_cell.angle_gamma   90.00
#
_symmetry.space_group_name_H-M   'P 1'
#
loop_
_entity.id
_entity.type
_entity.pdbx_description
1 polymer ?
#
loop_
_entity_poly.entity_id
_entity_poly.type
_entity_poly.pdbx_seq_one_letter_code
_entity_poly.pdbx_strand_id
1 'polypeptide(L)'
;MKYRKITAVILAVATAICAAGCNGNDNSGTSSSGDATSSGSGDSSMTSDNTTSGGNSGTAQAQFTFSQVAMGGGGFVSGVFATSEQGLYYARTDVGGAYRYNKDTQKWESMSYDISEEDRGLLGIEGLAFGEKDPNKVYMLAGTEYFSNGKTCLLYSDDYGKTWNRTELTDMITAHGNGMGRGNGERIAVDPKNSDIVYVGGRTGGIIKSTDGGKTFTALDMGTKTTTSNGNGICSIIIDPKSGDDSACTTIYAAVSRTKEENLYKSTDGGATWKPVADAPKELYTQRMKYNGDGKIVITYASAEGPWNNNRIDGGVRTLNIADDTFTEINPAKKSFGDVVIDPSNPDRMVACTENIYVPQPNGQYGDEFYVTTDGGKNWTLLNDKMKMSSGGVEWITTASMHWCSSMAIDPNNTNKIMVVSGNGVFTCDNIWDESPEFYFFSKGIEETVPYDIISIPGGKLVSVIADYDGFVQDSAEEYGMVHNSVAGSMTGLAIAAKATDIWVKCGGSEEKPGFWYTLDAGKKWVNVTVSPFESGNVAYGGYVAVSADGKRFFWAPGNDSSIYY
;
A
#
# COMPACT_ATOMS: atom_id res chain seq x y z
N MET A 1 -3.29 -26.78 -14.21
CA MET A 1 -3.08 -27.50 -12.94
C MET A 1 -1.58 -27.62 -12.60
N LYS A 2 -0.75 -26.59 -12.88
CA LYS A 2 0.71 -26.56 -12.63
C LYS A 2 1.22 -25.28 -11.93
N TYR A 3 0.35 -24.33 -11.60
CA TYR A 3 0.74 -23.02 -11.07
C TYR A 3 0.71 -22.85 -9.53
N ARG A 4 0.40 -23.91 -8.78
CA ARG A 4 0.29 -23.85 -7.30
C ARG A 4 1.60 -24.03 -6.51
N LYS A 5 2.75 -24.18 -7.18
CA LYS A 5 4.04 -24.42 -6.48
C LYS A 5 5.02 -23.24 -6.52
N ILE A 6 4.78 -22.21 -7.33
CA ILE A 6 5.77 -21.14 -7.59
C ILE A 6 5.73 -20.04 -6.52
N THR A 7 4.57 -19.75 -5.94
CA THR A 7 4.43 -18.68 -4.93
C THR A 7 5.12 -18.97 -3.58
N ALA A 8 5.37 -20.22 -3.27
CA ALA A 8 6.02 -20.62 -2.01
C ALA A 8 7.57 -20.51 -2.04
N VAL A 9 8.16 -20.49 -3.22
CA VAL A 9 9.64 -20.49 -3.38
C VAL A 9 10.23 -19.08 -3.31
N ILE A 10 9.54 -18.07 -3.82
CA ILE A 10 10.01 -16.68 -3.77
C ILE A 10 9.99 -16.14 -2.33
N LEU A 11 9.01 -16.55 -1.52
CA LEU A 11 8.93 -16.16 -0.11
C LEU A 11 10.01 -16.83 0.77
N ALA A 12 10.43 -18.05 0.42
CA ALA A 12 11.44 -18.79 1.18
C ALA A 12 12.88 -18.25 1.00
N VAL A 13 13.18 -17.61 -0.13
CA VAL A 13 14.51 -17.04 -0.39
C VAL A 13 14.72 -15.73 0.38
N ALA A 14 13.69 -14.91 0.55
CA ALA A 14 13.79 -13.69 1.36
C ALA A 14 13.96 -13.98 2.86
N THR A 15 13.40 -15.09 3.36
CA THR A 15 13.52 -15.49 4.77
C THR A 15 14.83 -16.21 5.10
N ALA A 16 15.46 -16.87 4.14
CA ALA A 16 16.73 -17.60 4.36
C ALA A 16 17.95 -16.67 4.42
N ILE A 17 17.90 -15.50 3.80
CA ILE A 17 19.03 -14.55 3.77
C ILE A 17 19.16 -13.76 5.09
N CYS A 18 18.10 -13.58 5.86
CA CYS A 18 18.16 -12.92 7.18
C CYS A 18 18.61 -13.84 8.34
N ALA A 19 18.68 -15.16 8.16
CA ALA A 19 18.99 -16.11 9.23
C ALA A 19 20.47 -16.52 9.33
N ALA A 20 21.34 -16.09 8.42
CA ALA A 20 22.73 -16.55 8.34
C ALA A 20 23.79 -15.59 8.90
N GLY A 21 23.41 -14.54 9.59
CA GLY A 21 24.36 -13.56 10.09
C GLY A 21 24.16 -13.10 11.52
N CYS A 22 24.24 -13.98 12.53
CA CYS A 22 24.62 -13.62 13.90
C CYS A 22 24.64 -14.88 14.77
N ASN A 23 25.79 -15.52 14.87
CA ASN A 23 26.15 -16.37 16.00
C ASN A 23 27.49 -15.87 16.56
N GLY A 24 27.44 -15.26 17.70
CA GLY A 24 28.59 -14.85 18.51
C GLY A 24 28.11 -14.64 19.93
N ASN A 25 28.42 -15.62 20.79
CA ASN A 25 28.21 -15.64 22.23
C ASN A 25 28.87 -14.44 22.94
N ASP A 26 28.27 -13.87 23.95
CA ASP A 26 28.61 -14.05 25.36
C ASP A 26 28.01 -12.98 26.30
N ASN A 27 27.32 -13.51 27.26
CA ASN A 27 27.24 -13.25 28.72
C ASN A 27 27.11 -11.86 29.35
N SER A 28 26.01 -11.80 30.09
CA SER A 28 25.83 -11.30 31.50
C SER A 28 25.81 -9.82 31.81
N GLY A 29 24.75 -9.42 32.52
CA GLY A 29 24.83 -8.36 33.54
C GLY A 29 23.62 -7.42 33.68
N THR A 30 22.64 -7.88 34.41
CA THR A 30 21.74 -7.16 35.39
C THR A 30 21.61 -5.64 35.42
N SER A 31 20.32 -5.22 35.39
CA SER A 31 19.57 -4.28 36.28
C SER A 31 19.73 -2.76 36.11
N SER A 32 18.68 -2.09 35.90
CA SER A 32 17.82 -1.29 36.80
C SER A 32 17.26 -0.02 36.17
N SER A 33 15.97 0.10 36.38
CA SER A 33 15.02 1.23 36.33
C SER A 33 15.56 2.68 36.45
N GLY A 34 14.87 3.57 35.71
CA GLY A 34 14.86 5.01 35.99
C GLY A 34 13.96 5.80 35.06
N ASP A 35 12.78 6.16 35.58
CA ASP A 35 11.84 7.13 34.98
C ASP A 35 12.47 8.51 34.77
N ALA A 36 12.14 9.15 33.64
CA ALA A 36 12.02 10.62 33.62
C ALA A 36 11.22 11.09 32.39
N THR A 37 10.09 11.68 32.69
CA THR A 37 9.24 12.51 31.82
C THR A 37 9.93 13.80 31.39
N SER A 38 9.85 14.20 30.15
CA SER A 38 9.78 15.62 29.77
C SER A 38 9.19 15.83 28.37
N SER A 39 8.19 16.67 28.36
CA SER A 39 7.53 17.26 27.18
C SER A 39 8.43 18.28 26.47
N GLY A 40 8.42 18.29 25.13
CA GLY A 40 9.03 19.36 24.35
C GLY A 40 8.72 19.21 22.87
N SER A 41 7.94 20.15 22.37
CA SER A 41 7.62 20.38 20.96
C SER A 41 8.83 20.83 20.18
N GLY A 42 9.01 20.35 18.94
CA GLY A 42 9.86 21.02 17.98
C GLY A 42 10.45 20.09 16.94
N ASP A 43 10.32 20.54 15.74
CA ASP A 43 11.17 20.34 14.55
C ASP A 43 11.91 19.00 14.38
N SER A 44 11.53 18.28 13.34
CA SER A 44 12.03 16.95 13.02
C SER A 44 13.43 16.98 12.37
N SER A 45 14.45 17.30 13.15
CA SER A 45 15.83 16.93 12.89
C SER A 45 16.30 16.08 14.09
N MET A 46 16.43 14.76 13.91
CA MET A 46 17.00 13.91 14.94
C MET A 46 18.49 14.19 15.09
N THR A 47 18.86 15.02 16.08
CA THR A 47 20.21 15.10 16.61
C THR A 47 20.30 14.27 17.87
N SER A 48 21.06 13.18 17.87
CA SER A 48 21.38 12.45 19.08
C SER A 48 22.55 13.14 19.81
N ASP A 49 22.25 13.92 20.84
CA ASP A 49 23.26 14.43 21.78
C ASP A 49 23.58 13.37 22.84
N ASN A 50 24.76 12.79 22.77
CA ASN A 50 25.33 11.98 23.83
C ASN A 50 26.49 12.76 24.48
N THR A 51 26.19 13.53 25.54
CA THR A 51 27.20 14.21 26.37
C THR A 51 27.67 13.29 27.46
N THR A 52 28.84 12.69 27.32
CA THR A 52 29.66 12.19 28.45
C THR A 52 30.91 13.07 28.55
N SER A 53 31.04 13.76 29.69
CA SER A 53 32.19 14.56 30.03
C SER A 53 33.40 13.69 30.41
N GLY A 54 34.51 13.91 29.74
CA GLY A 54 35.81 13.36 30.18
C GLY A 54 36.88 13.34 29.08
N GLY A 55 37.75 14.39 29.03
CA GLY A 55 39.15 14.30 28.60
C GLY A 55 39.44 14.37 27.11
N ASN A 56 39.62 15.57 26.61
CA ASN A 56 40.59 16.11 25.64
C ASN A 56 41.22 15.17 24.58
N SER A 57 40.62 15.11 23.41
CA SER A 57 41.28 15.13 22.08
C SER A 57 40.18 15.42 21.04
N GLY A 58 40.27 16.57 20.39
CA GLY A 58 39.23 17.05 19.46
C GLY A 58 39.19 16.24 18.16
N THR A 59 38.38 15.21 18.13
CA THR A 59 37.79 14.69 16.91
C THR A 59 36.39 15.29 16.83
N ALA A 60 36.16 16.15 15.85
CA ALA A 60 34.81 16.65 15.54
C ALA A 60 33.91 15.43 15.35
N GLN A 61 32.91 15.28 16.21
CA GLN A 61 31.90 14.25 16.06
C GLN A 61 31.10 14.57 14.78
N ALA A 62 31.14 13.69 13.80
CA ALA A 62 30.42 13.89 12.56
C ALA A 62 28.91 13.92 12.87
N GLN A 63 28.26 15.00 12.50
CA GLN A 63 26.81 15.12 12.58
C GLN A 63 26.22 14.45 11.33
N PHE A 64 25.38 13.46 11.53
CA PHE A 64 24.68 12.76 10.45
C PHE A 64 23.24 13.25 10.39
N THR A 65 22.75 13.46 9.18
CA THR A 65 21.32 13.67 8.89
C THR A 65 20.85 12.54 7.97
N PHE A 66 19.62 12.08 8.17
CA PHE A 66 18.99 11.06 7.33
C PHE A 66 17.85 11.70 6.56
N SER A 67 17.77 11.40 5.26
CA SER A 67 16.66 11.77 4.40
C SER A 67 16.35 10.63 3.43
N GLN A 68 15.11 10.54 2.97
CA GLN A 68 14.72 9.56 1.95
C GLN A 68 15.34 9.93 0.60
N VAL A 69 15.77 8.91 -0.14
CA VAL A 69 16.19 9.08 -1.54
C VAL A 69 14.94 9.22 -2.40
N ALA A 70 14.89 10.23 -3.26
CA ALA A 70 13.73 10.51 -4.10
C ALA A 70 13.61 9.51 -5.25
N MET A 71 12.77 8.49 -5.11
CA MET A 71 12.40 7.54 -6.17
C MET A 71 11.04 7.88 -6.79
N GLY A 72 10.11 8.34 -5.98
CA GLY A 72 8.82 8.86 -6.40
C GLY A 72 7.77 7.77 -6.65
N GLY A 73 7.60 6.83 -5.73
CA GLY A 73 6.65 5.73 -5.82
C GLY A 73 7.32 4.38 -6.01
N GLY A 74 6.71 3.49 -6.78
CA GLY A 74 7.28 2.18 -7.11
C GLY A 74 6.74 1.02 -6.28
N GLY A 75 5.72 1.25 -5.43
CA GLY A 75 5.04 0.22 -4.66
C GLY A 75 3.53 0.41 -4.62
N PHE A 76 2.83 -0.57 -4.06
CA PHE A 76 1.38 -0.59 -4.02
C PHE A 76 0.82 0.28 -2.89
N VAL A 77 0.23 1.41 -3.27
CA VAL A 77 -0.64 2.19 -2.39
C VAL A 77 -2.01 1.53 -2.36
N SER A 78 -2.42 1.00 -1.22
CA SER A 78 -3.63 0.19 -1.06
C SER A 78 -4.88 0.98 -0.62
N GLY A 79 -4.71 2.27 -0.27
CA GLY A 79 -5.82 3.17 0.04
C GLY A 79 -5.42 4.63 -0.03
N VAL A 80 -6.33 5.49 -0.51
CA VAL A 80 -6.20 6.96 -0.53
C VAL A 80 -7.46 7.61 -0.01
N PHE A 81 -7.30 8.72 0.72
CA PHE A 81 -8.38 9.37 1.46
C PHE A 81 -8.26 10.88 1.34
N ALA A 82 -9.40 11.55 1.14
CA ALA A 82 -9.54 12.99 1.24
C ALA A 82 -10.42 13.33 2.46
N THR A 83 -10.02 14.33 3.22
CA THR A 83 -10.77 14.79 4.38
C THR A 83 -11.58 16.05 4.06
N SER A 84 -12.46 16.47 4.97
CA SER A 84 -13.17 17.76 4.87
C SER A 84 -12.24 18.97 5.05
N GLU A 85 -11.02 18.78 5.57
CA GLU A 85 -10.01 19.84 5.63
C GLU A 85 -9.29 19.99 4.29
N GLN A 86 -9.26 21.21 3.77
CA GLN A 86 -8.69 21.51 2.46
C GLN A 86 -7.23 21.11 2.33
N GLY A 87 -6.96 20.19 1.40
CA GLY A 87 -5.61 19.73 1.09
C GLY A 87 -5.02 18.76 2.11
N LEU A 88 -5.83 18.22 3.02
CA LEU A 88 -5.43 17.15 3.92
C LEU A 88 -5.86 15.81 3.34
N TYR A 89 -4.88 15.04 2.88
CA TYR A 89 -5.06 13.71 2.30
C TYR A 89 -4.21 12.69 3.05
N TYR A 90 -4.68 11.45 3.08
CA TYR A 90 -3.94 10.31 3.62
C TYR A 90 -3.80 9.21 2.57
N ALA A 91 -2.72 8.43 2.66
CA ALA A 91 -2.53 7.22 1.88
C ALA A 91 -2.00 6.11 2.79
N ARG A 92 -2.41 4.86 2.54
CA ARG A 92 -1.88 3.68 3.20
C ARG A 92 -1.29 2.72 2.19
N THR A 93 -0.25 2.01 2.59
CA THR A 93 0.47 1.07 1.74
C THR A 93 0.47 -0.32 2.34
N ASP A 94 0.88 -1.30 1.56
CA ASP A 94 0.86 -2.69 2.00
C ASP A 94 2.11 -3.08 2.83
N VAL A 95 3.26 -2.37 2.66
CA VAL A 95 4.51 -2.66 3.39
C VAL A 95 5.31 -1.41 3.80
N GLY A 96 4.95 -0.21 3.35
CA GLY A 96 5.69 1.05 3.56
C GLY A 96 5.04 2.00 4.58
N GLY A 97 4.02 1.54 5.32
CA GLY A 97 3.33 2.37 6.31
C GLY A 97 2.22 3.22 5.72
N ALA A 98 2.04 4.41 6.24
CA ALA A 98 1.06 5.38 5.79
C ALA A 98 1.68 6.77 5.62
N TYR A 99 0.99 7.60 4.85
CA TYR A 99 1.47 8.93 4.45
C TYR A 99 0.37 9.97 4.61
N ARG A 100 0.78 11.18 4.97
CA ARG A 100 -0.05 12.37 4.97
C ARG A 100 0.48 13.37 3.94
N TYR A 101 -0.41 13.92 3.12
CA TYR A 101 -0.03 14.94 2.16
C TYR A 101 0.18 16.30 2.84
N ASN A 102 1.32 16.91 2.58
CA ASN A 102 1.64 18.26 3.00
C ASN A 102 1.43 19.21 1.81
N LYS A 103 0.39 20.05 1.89
CA LYS A 103 0.01 20.99 0.83
C LYS A 103 1.04 22.10 0.58
N ASP A 104 1.83 22.45 1.61
CA ASP A 104 2.79 23.55 1.53
C ASP A 104 4.07 23.11 0.80
N THR A 105 4.51 21.87 1.02
CA THR A 105 5.65 21.25 0.33
C THR A 105 5.26 20.50 -0.94
N GLN A 106 3.96 20.24 -1.14
CA GLN A 106 3.40 19.41 -2.21
C GLN A 106 4.00 17.99 -2.25
N LYS A 107 4.26 17.43 -1.07
CA LYS A 107 4.82 16.09 -0.91
C LYS A 107 4.01 15.29 0.10
N TRP A 108 4.03 13.99 -0.05
CA TRP A 108 3.59 13.06 0.97
C TRP A 108 4.68 12.91 2.03
N GLU A 109 4.28 12.88 3.28
CA GLU A 109 5.14 12.70 4.44
C GLU A 109 4.77 11.38 5.13
N SER A 110 5.76 10.53 5.41
CA SER A 110 5.53 9.29 6.15
C SER A 110 4.98 9.59 7.54
N MET A 111 4.04 8.76 7.99
CA MET A 111 3.49 8.77 9.34
C MET A 111 4.00 7.61 10.20
N SER A 112 5.01 6.87 9.73
CA SER A 112 5.46 5.59 10.33
C SER A 112 6.92 5.62 10.76
N TYR A 113 7.50 6.80 11.00
CA TYR A 113 8.92 6.96 11.34
C TYR A 113 9.34 6.34 12.67
N ASP A 114 8.42 6.14 13.60
CA ASP A 114 8.67 5.62 14.93
C ASP A 114 8.47 4.10 15.06
N ILE A 115 8.14 3.42 13.96
CA ILE A 115 8.03 1.97 13.92
C ILE A 115 9.44 1.36 13.84
N SER A 116 9.82 0.62 14.89
CA SER A 116 11.12 -0.03 14.98
C SER A 116 11.23 -1.24 14.03
N GLU A 117 12.46 -1.70 13.77
CA GLU A 117 12.72 -2.92 12.98
C GLU A 117 12.06 -4.16 13.61
N GLU A 118 11.99 -4.24 14.94
CA GLU A 118 11.31 -5.33 15.65
C GLU A 118 9.80 -5.34 15.34
N ASP A 119 9.20 -4.16 15.19
CA ASP A 119 7.78 -3.96 14.90
C ASP A 119 7.50 -3.75 13.40
N ARG A 120 8.43 -4.02 12.50
CA ARG A 120 8.29 -3.77 11.05
C ARG A 120 7.03 -4.35 10.41
N GLY A 121 6.44 -5.38 11.00
CA GLY A 121 5.14 -5.92 10.58
C GLY A 121 4.01 -4.90 10.64
N LEU A 122 4.13 -3.86 11.50
CA LEU A 122 3.17 -2.77 11.61
C LEU A 122 3.26 -1.74 10.47
N LEU A 123 4.23 -1.86 9.56
CA LEU A 123 4.27 -1.07 8.32
C LEU A 123 3.24 -1.55 7.29
N GLY A 124 2.66 -2.74 7.43
CA GLY A 124 1.51 -3.17 6.64
C GLY A 124 0.23 -2.54 7.18
N ILE A 125 -0.29 -1.50 6.52
CA ILE A 125 -1.50 -0.79 6.95
C ILE A 125 -2.71 -1.34 6.20
N GLU A 126 -3.55 -2.09 6.91
CA GLU A 126 -4.71 -2.76 6.30
C GLU A 126 -6.01 -1.93 6.35
N GLY A 127 -6.05 -0.89 7.16
CA GLY A 127 -7.18 0.05 7.23
C GLY A 127 -6.74 1.40 7.76
N LEU A 128 -7.35 2.48 7.27
CA LEU A 128 -7.17 3.84 7.75
C LEU A 128 -8.52 4.55 7.80
N ALA A 129 -8.79 5.23 8.90
CA ALA A 129 -9.97 6.06 9.06
C ALA A 129 -9.67 7.29 9.92
N PHE A 130 -10.50 8.30 9.81
CA PHE A 130 -10.40 9.55 10.58
C PHE A 130 -11.78 10.02 11.02
N GLY A 131 -11.82 10.84 12.04
CA GLY A 131 -13.05 11.43 12.52
C GLY A 131 -13.60 12.48 11.54
N GLU A 132 -14.86 12.36 11.13
CA GLU A 132 -15.50 13.40 10.32
C GLU A 132 -15.71 14.70 11.13
N LYS A 133 -16.07 14.54 12.40
CA LYS A 133 -16.32 15.65 13.34
C LYS A 133 -15.02 16.19 13.94
N ASP A 134 -14.05 15.32 14.17
CA ASP A 134 -12.75 15.65 14.75
C ASP A 134 -11.65 15.13 13.83
N PRO A 135 -11.32 15.81 12.72
CA PRO A 135 -10.40 15.30 11.68
C PRO A 135 -8.94 15.19 12.15
N ASN A 136 -8.60 15.72 13.33
CA ASN A 136 -7.32 15.48 14.01
C ASN A 136 -7.20 14.04 14.55
N LYS A 137 -8.32 13.32 14.76
CA LYS A 137 -8.32 11.92 15.17
C LYS A 137 -8.16 11.00 13.96
N VAL A 138 -7.08 10.24 13.94
CA VAL A 138 -6.74 9.31 12.87
C VAL A 138 -6.45 7.93 13.46
N TYR A 139 -6.91 6.90 12.78
CA TYR A 139 -6.81 5.50 13.21
C TYR A 139 -6.26 4.64 12.08
N MET A 140 -5.31 3.75 12.39
CA MET A 140 -4.75 2.79 11.44
C MET A 140 -4.76 1.38 12.02
N LEU A 141 -5.31 0.43 11.29
CA LEU A 141 -5.15 -1.00 11.55
C LEU A 141 -3.86 -1.47 10.89
N ALA A 142 -2.89 -1.84 11.71
CA ALA A 142 -1.54 -2.20 11.31
C ALA A 142 -1.21 -3.66 11.66
N GLY A 143 -0.59 -4.39 10.74
CA GLY A 143 -0.12 -5.76 10.96
C GLY A 143 0.22 -6.48 9.67
N THR A 144 1.21 -7.38 9.73
CA THR A 144 1.61 -8.26 8.63
C THR A 144 1.90 -9.65 9.19
N GLU A 145 1.15 -10.65 8.75
CA GLU A 145 1.11 -12.00 9.35
C GLU A 145 2.49 -12.65 9.49
N TYR A 146 3.37 -12.49 8.50
CA TYR A 146 4.69 -13.14 8.47
C TYR A 146 5.82 -12.29 9.06
N PHE A 147 5.55 -11.06 9.53
CA PHE A 147 6.50 -10.22 10.23
C PHE A 147 6.08 -9.99 11.68
N SER A 148 7.04 -9.70 12.56
CA SER A 148 6.82 -9.33 13.97
C SER A 148 5.90 -10.32 14.71
N ASN A 149 6.01 -11.63 14.38
CA ASN A 149 5.18 -12.72 14.92
C ASN A 149 3.66 -12.52 14.71
N GLY A 150 3.27 -11.85 13.62
CA GLY A 150 1.86 -11.58 13.31
C GLY A 150 1.22 -10.51 14.20
N LYS A 151 2.04 -9.67 14.86
CA LYS A 151 1.55 -8.58 15.70
C LYS A 151 0.54 -7.71 14.95
N THR A 152 -0.61 -7.48 15.57
CA THR A 152 -1.69 -6.62 15.07
C THR A 152 -1.95 -5.51 16.07
N CYS A 153 -1.95 -4.26 15.62
CA CYS A 153 -2.20 -3.09 16.45
C CYS A 153 -3.21 -2.14 15.80
N LEU A 154 -3.99 -1.45 16.63
CA LEU A 154 -4.52 -0.16 16.25
C LEU A 154 -3.53 0.93 16.64
N LEU A 155 -3.11 1.73 15.67
CA LEU A 155 -2.40 2.99 15.89
C LEU A 155 -3.44 4.11 15.89
N TYR A 156 -3.41 5.00 16.90
CA TYR A 156 -4.35 6.12 16.99
C TYR A 156 -3.64 7.42 17.35
N SER A 157 -4.11 8.49 16.73
CA SER A 157 -3.55 9.85 16.84
C SER A 157 -4.65 10.86 17.13
N ASP A 158 -4.32 11.90 17.91
CA ASP A 158 -5.18 13.07 18.16
C ASP A 158 -4.61 14.36 17.52
N ASP A 159 -3.60 14.24 16.64
CA ASP A 159 -2.86 15.37 16.06
C ASP A 159 -2.59 15.22 14.54
N TYR A 160 -3.59 14.66 13.80
CA TYR A 160 -3.51 14.43 12.35
C TYR A 160 -2.44 13.41 11.94
N GLY A 161 -2.11 12.45 12.81
CA GLY A 161 -1.10 11.43 12.53
C GLY A 161 0.34 11.92 12.64
N LYS A 162 0.61 12.98 13.42
CA LYS A 162 1.97 13.43 13.70
C LYS A 162 2.62 12.60 14.79
N THR A 163 1.83 12.23 15.81
CA THR A 163 2.25 11.33 16.88
C THR A 163 1.23 10.21 17.06
N TRP A 164 1.70 9.05 17.53
CA TRP A 164 0.90 7.85 17.61
C TRP A 164 0.94 7.21 18.99
N ASN A 165 -0.24 6.79 19.44
CA ASN A 165 -0.41 5.80 20.48
C ASN A 165 -0.80 4.47 19.84
N ARG A 166 -0.69 3.36 20.58
CA ARG A 166 -1.06 2.04 20.06
C ARG A 166 -1.80 1.18 21.08
N THR A 167 -2.74 0.39 20.58
CA THR A 167 -3.40 -0.69 21.30
C THR A 167 -3.12 -2.00 20.59
N GLU A 168 -2.54 -2.97 21.28
CA GLU A 168 -2.30 -4.30 20.72
C GLU A 168 -3.62 -5.08 20.64
N LEU A 169 -3.85 -5.69 19.47
CA LEU A 169 -5.08 -6.40 19.14
C LEU A 169 -4.86 -7.87 18.75
N THR A 170 -3.62 -8.37 18.82
CA THR A 170 -3.20 -9.69 18.33
C THR A 170 -4.05 -10.83 18.89
N ASP A 171 -4.47 -10.74 20.15
CA ASP A 171 -5.32 -11.76 20.80
C ASP A 171 -6.80 -11.65 20.43
N MET A 172 -7.22 -10.59 19.76
CA MET A 172 -8.63 -10.33 19.41
C MET A 172 -8.89 -10.54 17.93
N ILE A 173 -8.06 -9.94 17.08
CA ILE A 173 -8.19 -9.96 15.62
C ILE A 173 -6.80 -10.09 14.96
N THR A 174 -6.78 -10.46 13.68
CA THR A 174 -5.55 -10.41 12.89
C THR A 174 -5.67 -9.44 11.73
N ALA A 175 -4.54 -8.82 11.37
CA ALA A 175 -4.36 -7.99 10.19
C ALA A 175 -3.21 -8.51 9.32
N HIS A 176 -3.29 -8.26 8.01
CA HIS A 176 -2.25 -8.63 7.06
C HIS A 176 -2.21 -7.62 5.91
N GLY A 177 -1.55 -6.49 6.14
CA GLY A 177 -1.47 -5.38 5.18
C GLY A 177 -0.98 -5.78 3.79
N ASN A 178 -0.15 -6.84 3.69
CA ASN A 178 0.33 -7.38 2.41
C ASN A 178 -0.39 -8.69 1.99
N GLY A 179 -1.58 -8.96 2.53
CA GLY A 179 -2.40 -10.14 2.17
C GLY A 179 -3.28 -9.91 0.95
N MET A 180 -3.84 -11.00 0.40
CA MET A 180 -4.92 -10.89 -0.59
C MET A 180 -6.09 -10.09 0.01
N GLY A 181 -6.76 -9.29 -0.82
CA GLY A 181 -7.84 -8.41 -0.36
C GLY A 181 -7.39 -7.15 0.39
N ARG A 182 -6.08 -6.84 0.42
CA ARG A 182 -5.55 -5.61 1.08
C ARG A 182 -6.02 -4.31 0.45
N GLY A 183 -6.48 -4.35 -0.79
CA GLY A 183 -7.13 -3.23 -1.48
C GLY A 183 -8.59 -3.01 -1.09
N ASN A 184 -9.25 -4.01 -0.47
CA ASN A 184 -10.65 -3.89 -0.05
C ASN A 184 -10.80 -2.90 1.11
N GLY A 185 -11.99 -2.41 1.33
CA GLY A 185 -12.16 -1.60 2.51
C GLY A 185 -13.33 -0.64 2.58
N GLU A 186 -13.28 0.20 3.60
CA GLU A 186 -12.26 0.10 4.66
C GLU A 186 -12.71 -0.89 5.75
N ARG A 187 -11.74 -1.55 6.38
CA ARG A 187 -11.99 -2.48 7.51
C ARG A 187 -12.16 -1.75 8.84
N ILE A 188 -11.91 -0.47 8.86
CA ILE A 188 -12.03 0.41 10.02
C ILE A 188 -13.03 1.52 9.68
N ALA A 189 -13.95 1.77 10.60
CA ALA A 189 -14.94 2.83 10.48
C ALA A 189 -15.03 3.61 11.79
N VAL A 190 -14.97 4.93 11.68
CA VAL A 190 -15.18 5.87 12.79
C VAL A 190 -16.61 6.37 12.71
N ASP A 191 -17.28 6.45 13.86
CA ASP A 191 -18.65 6.98 13.91
C ASP A 191 -18.66 8.46 13.50
N PRO A 192 -19.44 8.85 12.49
CA PRO A 192 -19.48 10.23 12.01
C PRO A 192 -19.92 11.27 13.04
N LYS A 193 -20.64 10.83 14.09
CA LYS A 193 -21.15 11.69 15.16
C LYS A 193 -20.26 11.72 16.39
N ASN A 194 -19.41 10.67 16.57
CA ASN A 194 -18.55 10.53 17.72
C ASN A 194 -17.22 9.85 17.34
N SER A 195 -16.19 10.65 17.15
CA SER A 195 -14.89 10.18 16.69
C SER A 195 -14.16 9.24 17.70
N ASP A 196 -14.68 9.05 18.92
CA ASP A 196 -14.18 8.08 19.88
C ASP A 196 -14.80 6.68 19.71
N ILE A 197 -15.82 6.54 18.87
CA ILE A 197 -16.42 5.24 18.53
C ILE A 197 -15.79 4.71 17.24
N VAL A 198 -15.07 3.59 17.37
CA VAL A 198 -14.32 2.99 16.26
C VAL A 198 -14.68 1.51 16.15
N TYR A 199 -15.00 1.07 14.94
CA TYR A 199 -15.23 -0.33 14.59
C TYR A 199 -14.06 -0.83 13.74
N VAL A 200 -13.52 -2.01 14.08
CA VAL A 200 -12.38 -2.60 13.38
C VAL A 200 -12.72 -4.04 13.00
N GLY A 201 -12.61 -4.37 11.73
CA GLY A 201 -12.81 -5.70 11.19
C GLY A 201 -11.50 -6.44 10.99
N GLY A 202 -11.37 -7.62 11.60
CA GLY A 202 -10.21 -8.48 11.44
C GLY A 202 -10.32 -9.47 10.29
N ARG A 203 -9.19 -9.99 9.86
CA ARG A 203 -9.13 -11.18 9.00
C ARG A 203 -9.63 -12.41 9.74
N THR A 204 -9.36 -12.47 11.03
CA THR A 204 -9.96 -13.40 12.00
C THR A 204 -10.52 -12.60 13.16
N GLY A 205 -11.31 -13.22 14.06
CA GLY A 205 -11.84 -12.58 15.26
C GLY A 205 -13.07 -11.69 15.05
N GLY A 206 -13.50 -11.45 13.80
CA GLY A 206 -14.71 -10.68 13.49
C GLY A 206 -14.53 -9.18 13.62
N ILE A 207 -15.52 -8.51 14.23
CA ILE A 207 -15.52 -7.05 14.45
C ILE A 207 -15.30 -6.78 15.94
N ILE A 208 -14.45 -5.82 16.23
CA ILE A 208 -14.26 -5.25 17.57
C ILE A 208 -14.66 -3.78 17.57
N LYS A 209 -15.13 -3.28 18.71
CA LYS A 209 -15.60 -1.90 18.90
C LYS A 209 -14.87 -1.23 20.06
N SER A 210 -14.42 -0.01 19.84
CA SER A 210 -13.98 0.93 20.88
C SER A 210 -15.04 2.03 21.06
N THR A 211 -15.11 2.59 22.26
CA THR A 211 -15.90 3.79 22.60
C THR A 211 -15.07 4.83 23.35
N ASP A 212 -13.76 4.67 23.36
CA ASP A 212 -12.81 5.49 24.09
C ASP A 212 -11.61 5.95 23.24
N GLY A 213 -11.83 6.07 21.92
CA GLY A 213 -10.82 6.54 20.97
C GLY A 213 -9.73 5.52 20.69
N GLY A 214 -10.08 4.22 20.67
CA GLY A 214 -9.16 3.15 20.30
C GLY A 214 -8.28 2.63 21.45
N LYS A 215 -8.54 3.05 22.70
CA LYS A 215 -7.75 2.64 23.87
C LYS A 215 -8.12 1.25 24.35
N THR A 216 -9.42 0.92 24.33
CA THR A 216 -9.93 -0.41 24.68
C THR A 216 -10.94 -0.91 23.66
N PHE A 217 -11.06 -2.23 23.53
CA PHE A 217 -11.96 -2.86 22.58
C PHE A 217 -12.81 -3.97 23.20
N THR A 218 -14.01 -4.13 22.65
CA THR A 218 -14.92 -5.24 22.94
C THR A 218 -15.26 -5.97 21.64
N ALA A 219 -15.19 -7.30 21.64
CA ALA A 219 -15.60 -8.10 20.50
C ALA A 219 -17.13 -8.07 20.33
N LEU A 220 -17.59 -7.98 19.08
CA LEU A 220 -19.00 -8.01 18.72
C LEU A 220 -19.36 -9.40 18.17
N ASP A 221 -20.44 -9.99 18.66
CA ASP A 221 -20.95 -11.25 18.14
C ASP A 221 -21.85 -10.99 16.93
N MET A 222 -21.37 -11.35 15.75
CA MET A 222 -22.15 -11.23 14.51
C MET A 222 -23.14 -12.41 14.31
N GLY A 223 -23.14 -13.42 15.18
CA GLY A 223 -23.96 -14.62 15.00
C GLY A 223 -23.58 -15.46 13.77
N THR A 224 -22.40 -15.23 13.19
CA THR A 224 -21.89 -15.92 12.01
C THR A 224 -20.38 -16.09 12.07
N LYS A 225 -19.87 -17.10 11.34
CA LYS A 225 -18.43 -17.29 11.19
C LYS A 225 -17.86 -16.21 10.29
N THR A 226 -16.90 -15.44 10.78
CA THR A 226 -16.26 -14.34 10.05
C THR A 226 -14.89 -14.71 9.48
N THR A 227 -14.23 -15.75 9.99
CA THR A 227 -13.02 -16.30 9.36
C THR A 227 -13.37 -17.01 8.06
N THR A 228 -12.75 -16.61 6.97
CA THR A 228 -13.07 -17.07 5.61
C THR A 228 -11.98 -17.99 5.05
N SER A 229 -12.32 -18.80 4.07
CA SER A 229 -11.37 -19.75 3.43
C SER A 229 -10.26 -19.06 2.65
N ASN A 230 -10.47 -17.82 2.20
CA ASN A 230 -9.48 -17.00 1.52
C ASN A 230 -8.63 -16.16 2.51
N GLY A 231 -8.87 -16.29 3.83
CA GLY A 231 -8.12 -15.58 4.86
C GLY A 231 -8.37 -14.07 4.93
N ASN A 232 -9.43 -13.55 4.27
CA ASN A 232 -9.67 -12.12 4.18
C ASN A 232 -10.67 -11.58 5.24
N GLY A 233 -11.52 -12.44 5.82
CA GLY A 233 -12.41 -12.10 6.95
C GLY A 233 -13.38 -10.97 6.67
N ILE A 234 -13.47 -10.00 7.60
CA ILE A 234 -14.23 -8.77 7.43
C ILE A 234 -13.47 -7.85 6.46
N CYS A 235 -14.04 -7.55 5.31
CA CYS A 235 -13.34 -6.79 4.26
C CYS A 235 -13.80 -5.33 4.13
N SER A 236 -14.98 -4.97 4.64
CA SER A 236 -15.45 -3.57 4.62
C SER A 236 -16.48 -3.33 5.72
N ILE A 237 -16.43 -2.16 6.35
CA ILE A 237 -17.41 -1.68 7.32
C ILE A 237 -17.84 -0.27 6.94
N ILE A 238 -19.13 0.02 6.97
CA ILE A 238 -19.66 1.37 6.74
C ILE A 238 -20.79 1.69 7.72
N ILE A 239 -20.87 2.94 8.16
CA ILE A 239 -21.84 3.45 9.12
C ILE A 239 -22.78 4.40 8.40
N ASP A 240 -24.09 4.28 8.62
CA ASP A 240 -25.06 5.26 8.14
C ASP A 240 -25.02 6.51 9.02
N PRO A 241 -24.53 7.67 8.50
CA PRO A 241 -24.38 8.88 9.29
C PRO A 241 -25.71 9.51 9.72
N LYS A 242 -26.83 9.10 9.09
CA LYS A 242 -28.18 9.60 9.41
C LYS A 242 -28.90 8.75 10.46
N SER A 243 -28.33 7.60 10.87
CA SER A 243 -28.92 6.72 11.88
C SER A 243 -28.62 7.16 13.32
N GLY A 244 -29.39 6.65 14.27
CA GLY A 244 -29.19 6.90 15.70
C GLY A 244 -29.59 8.31 16.15
N ASP A 245 -28.94 8.81 17.20
CA ASP A 245 -29.15 10.15 17.75
C ASP A 245 -27.90 11.04 17.59
N ASP A 246 -27.86 12.19 18.28
CA ASP A 246 -26.73 13.13 18.16
C ASP A 246 -25.43 12.60 18.79
N SER A 247 -25.48 11.52 19.59
CA SER A 247 -24.32 10.98 20.30
C SER A 247 -23.61 9.85 19.54
N ALA A 248 -24.34 9.06 18.75
CA ALA A 248 -23.79 7.94 18.00
C ALA A 248 -24.73 7.46 16.88
N CYS A 249 -24.16 6.89 15.85
CA CYS A 249 -24.87 6.17 14.81
C CYS A 249 -25.20 4.75 15.27
N THR A 250 -26.33 4.19 14.78
CA THR A 250 -26.79 2.86 15.16
C THR A 250 -26.80 1.87 14.01
N THR A 251 -26.92 2.35 12.76
CA THR A 251 -26.96 1.49 11.58
C THR A 251 -25.58 1.30 10.97
N ILE A 252 -25.13 0.04 10.90
CA ILE A 252 -23.81 -0.35 10.44
C ILE A 252 -23.97 -1.50 9.46
N TYR A 253 -23.21 -1.47 8.37
CA TYR A 253 -23.09 -2.60 7.46
C TYR A 253 -21.67 -3.13 7.50
N ALA A 254 -21.53 -4.46 7.42
CA ALA A 254 -20.26 -5.16 7.40
C ALA A 254 -20.25 -6.25 6.34
N ALA A 255 -19.23 -6.27 5.51
CA ALA A 255 -19.01 -7.27 4.48
C ALA A 255 -18.00 -8.32 4.95
N VAL A 256 -18.34 -9.60 4.72
CA VAL A 256 -17.49 -10.77 4.96
C VAL A 256 -16.99 -11.27 3.61
N SER A 257 -15.69 -11.39 3.41
CA SER A 257 -15.06 -11.76 2.15
C SER A 257 -15.25 -13.25 1.84
N ARG A 258 -16.43 -13.61 1.37
CA ARG A 258 -16.78 -14.98 0.97
C ARG A 258 -17.87 -14.99 -0.10
N THR A 259 -18.02 -16.12 -0.77
CA THR A 259 -19.08 -16.36 -1.76
C THR A 259 -19.90 -17.59 -1.38
N LYS A 260 -21.08 -17.75 -2.00
CA LYS A 260 -22.03 -18.86 -1.83
C LYS A 260 -22.72 -18.92 -0.47
N GLU A 261 -22.44 -17.98 0.40
CA GLU A 261 -23.06 -17.82 1.72
C GLU A 261 -23.43 -16.36 1.90
N GLU A 262 -24.16 -16.03 2.99
CA GLU A 262 -24.43 -14.65 3.37
C GLU A 262 -23.11 -13.90 3.61
N ASN A 263 -22.91 -12.77 2.90
CA ASN A 263 -21.65 -12.03 2.88
C ASN A 263 -21.78 -10.54 3.21
N LEU A 264 -23.01 -10.03 3.40
CA LEU A 264 -23.28 -8.67 3.86
C LEU A 264 -24.24 -8.72 5.04
N TYR A 265 -23.90 -8.00 6.11
CA TYR A 265 -24.65 -7.97 7.36
C TYR A 265 -24.99 -6.55 7.75
N LYS A 266 -26.14 -6.35 8.41
CA LYS A 266 -26.62 -5.06 8.94
C LYS A 266 -26.86 -5.20 10.44
N SER A 267 -26.42 -4.20 11.19
CA SER A 267 -26.86 -3.91 12.55
C SER A 267 -27.64 -2.60 12.55
N THR A 268 -28.63 -2.47 13.45
CA THR A 268 -29.40 -1.23 13.68
C THR A 268 -29.33 -0.76 15.13
N ASP A 269 -28.44 -1.37 15.93
CA ASP A 269 -28.30 -1.14 17.36
C ASP A 269 -26.81 -0.93 17.77
N GLY A 270 -26.01 -0.35 16.88
CA GLY A 270 -24.61 -0.01 17.15
C GLY A 270 -23.71 -1.24 17.25
N GLY A 271 -24.08 -2.34 16.58
CA GLY A 271 -23.31 -3.57 16.52
C GLY A 271 -23.69 -4.62 17.58
N ALA A 272 -24.71 -4.38 18.40
CA ALA A 272 -25.14 -5.32 19.43
C ALA A 272 -25.78 -6.59 18.83
N THR A 273 -26.54 -6.44 17.73
CA THR A 273 -27.09 -7.57 16.97
C THR A 273 -26.90 -7.37 15.47
N TRP A 274 -26.79 -8.48 14.73
CA TRP A 274 -26.56 -8.46 13.30
C TRP A 274 -27.53 -9.39 12.56
N LYS A 275 -27.93 -8.96 11.36
CA LYS A 275 -28.74 -9.78 10.44
C LYS A 275 -28.13 -9.75 9.04
N PRO A 276 -28.20 -10.84 8.28
CA PRO A 276 -27.80 -10.81 6.88
C PRO A 276 -28.72 -9.87 6.10
N VAL A 277 -28.16 -9.12 5.16
CA VAL A 277 -28.91 -8.29 4.22
C VAL A 277 -29.47 -9.21 3.13
N ALA A 278 -30.78 -9.20 2.97
CA ALA A 278 -31.45 -10.00 1.95
C ALA A 278 -30.98 -9.56 0.54
N ASP A 279 -30.95 -10.53 -0.39
CA ASP A 279 -30.62 -10.30 -1.81
C ASP A 279 -29.22 -9.71 -2.09
N ALA A 280 -28.32 -9.70 -1.08
CA ALA A 280 -26.92 -9.39 -1.31
C ALA A 280 -26.31 -10.40 -2.31
N PRO A 281 -25.45 -9.95 -3.27
CA PRO A 281 -24.85 -10.84 -4.26
C PRO A 281 -23.92 -11.86 -3.63
N LYS A 282 -24.37 -13.13 -3.53
CA LYS A 282 -23.60 -14.21 -2.88
C LYS A 282 -22.50 -14.83 -3.77
N GLU A 283 -22.52 -14.56 -5.08
CA GLU A 283 -21.52 -15.10 -6.01
C GLU A 283 -20.32 -14.17 -6.21
N LEU A 284 -20.34 -12.97 -5.60
CA LEU A 284 -19.33 -11.95 -5.76
C LEU A 284 -18.75 -11.53 -4.40
N TYR A 285 -17.49 -11.12 -4.42
CA TYR A 285 -16.83 -10.53 -3.27
C TYR A 285 -17.08 -9.03 -3.24
N THR A 286 -17.53 -8.50 -2.11
CA THR A 286 -17.56 -7.06 -1.85
C THR A 286 -16.13 -6.52 -1.83
N GLN A 287 -15.88 -5.44 -2.58
CA GLN A 287 -14.60 -4.75 -2.58
C GLN A 287 -14.65 -3.52 -1.67
N ARG A 288 -15.53 -2.56 -1.97
CA ARG A 288 -15.72 -1.35 -1.17
C ARG A 288 -17.16 -0.94 -1.05
N MET A 289 -17.46 -0.22 0.02
CA MET A 289 -18.76 0.39 0.28
C MET A 289 -18.59 1.89 0.51
N LYS A 290 -19.41 2.71 -0.14
CA LYS A 290 -19.41 4.18 -0.01
C LYS A 290 -20.83 4.71 0.23
N TYR A 291 -21.00 5.58 1.22
CA TYR A 291 -22.28 6.28 1.44
C TYR A 291 -22.44 7.39 0.39
N ASN A 292 -23.62 7.48 -0.23
CA ASN A 292 -23.86 8.42 -1.32
C ASN A 292 -24.44 9.78 -0.89
N GLY A 293 -24.59 10.01 0.41
CA GLY A 293 -25.20 11.24 0.93
C GLY A 293 -26.74 11.23 0.91
N ASP A 294 -27.39 10.33 0.16
CA ASP A 294 -28.85 10.29 -0.08
C ASP A 294 -29.49 8.94 0.33
N GLY A 295 -29.06 8.39 1.47
CA GLY A 295 -29.67 7.18 2.05
C GLY A 295 -29.38 5.90 1.27
N LYS A 296 -28.32 5.87 0.45
CA LYS A 296 -27.86 4.69 -0.26
C LYS A 296 -26.40 4.41 0.01
N ILE A 297 -26.04 3.15 -0.07
CA ILE A 297 -24.64 2.69 -0.11
C ILE A 297 -24.36 2.23 -1.54
N VAL A 298 -23.30 2.74 -2.16
CA VAL A 298 -22.79 2.23 -3.42
C VAL A 298 -21.72 1.20 -3.11
N ILE A 299 -21.85 0.02 -3.70
CA ILE A 299 -21.03 -1.14 -3.41
C ILE A 299 -20.39 -1.65 -4.70
N THR A 300 -19.09 -1.83 -4.69
CA THR A 300 -18.33 -2.48 -5.77
C THR A 300 -18.13 -3.95 -5.47
N TYR A 301 -18.20 -4.76 -6.53
CA TYR A 301 -18.09 -6.20 -6.46
C TYR A 301 -17.08 -6.72 -7.49
N ALA A 302 -16.43 -7.83 -7.13
CA ALA A 302 -15.52 -8.54 -8.00
C ALA A 302 -15.67 -10.08 -7.87
N SER A 303 -15.22 -10.81 -8.87
CA SER A 303 -15.21 -12.28 -8.85
C SER A 303 -14.06 -12.88 -8.03
N ALA A 304 -13.18 -12.04 -7.49
CA ALA A 304 -12.07 -12.43 -6.63
C ALA A 304 -11.77 -11.34 -5.60
N GLU A 305 -10.98 -11.67 -4.58
CA GLU A 305 -10.65 -10.77 -3.48
C GLU A 305 -9.66 -9.65 -3.81
N GLY A 306 -8.84 -9.78 -4.87
CA GLY A 306 -7.84 -8.76 -5.29
C GLY A 306 -6.58 -8.67 -4.42
N PRO A 307 -5.60 -7.82 -4.78
CA PRO A 307 -5.55 -7.01 -6.00
C PRO A 307 -5.16 -7.79 -7.24
N TRP A 308 -4.35 -8.86 -7.12
CA TRP A 308 -3.93 -9.69 -8.26
C TRP A 308 -4.64 -11.06 -8.19
N ASN A 309 -5.44 -11.35 -9.20
CA ASN A 309 -6.07 -12.65 -9.38
C ASN A 309 -6.56 -12.77 -10.83
N ASN A 310 -6.11 -13.78 -11.55
CA ASN A 310 -6.40 -13.98 -12.97
C ASN A 310 -7.88 -14.22 -13.32
N ASN A 311 -8.74 -14.40 -12.30
CA ASN A 311 -10.17 -14.68 -12.48
C ASN A 311 -11.07 -13.44 -12.29
N ARG A 312 -10.55 -12.22 -12.33
CA ARG A 312 -11.32 -10.99 -12.13
C ARG A 312 -12.09 -10.56 -13.39
N ILE A 313 -12.95 -11.44 -13.87
CA ILE A 313 -13.70 -11.25 -15.13
C ILE A 313 -15.17 -10.88 -14.90
N ASP A 314 -15.68 -10.97 -13.68
CA ASP A 314 -17.07 -10.66 -13.32
C ASP A 314 -17.14 -9.80 -12.08
N GLY A 315 -18.23 -9.06 -11.94
CA GLY A 315 -18.45 -8.12 -10.84
C GLY A 315 -19.47 -7.08 -11.24
N GLY A 316 -19.37 -5.90 -10.66
CA GLY A 316 -20.24 -4.78 -10.98
C GLY A 316 -20.30 -3.75 -9.88
N VAL A 317 -21.21 -2.79 -10.06
CA VAL A 317 -21.52 -1.74 -9.09
C VAL A 317 -23.02 -1.80 -8.79
N ARG A 318 -23.37 -1.77 -7.52
CA ARG A 318 -24.78 -1.77 -7.08
C ARG A 318 -25.02 -0.67 -6.04
N THR A 319 -26.23 -0.16 -6.00
CA THR A 319 -26.70 0.63 -4.87
C THR A 319 -27.55 -0.24 -3.95
N LEU A 320 -27.39 -0.05 -2.64
CA LEU A 320 -28.22 -0.59 -1.57
C LEU A 320 -28.97 0.56 -0.94
N ASN A 321 -30.30 0.54 -0.99
CA ASN A 321 -31.15 1.50 -0.30
C ASN A 321 -31.21 1.14 1.19
N ILE A 322 -30.78 2.03 2.08
CA ILE A 322 -30.71 1.79 3.54
C ILE A 322 -32.08 1.60 4.19
N ALA A 323 -33.14 2.24 3.61
CA ALA A 323 -34.47 2.23 4.20
C ALA A 323 -35.19 0.89 4.09
N ASP A 324 -34.95 0.13 3.02
CA ASP A 324 -35.66 -1.12 2.73
C ASP A 324 -34.76 -2.29 2.31
N ASP A 325 -33.45 -2.08 2.34
CA ASP A 325 -32.40 -3.03 1.97
C ASP A 325 -32.49 -3.55 0.50
N THR A 326 -33.11 -2.78 -0.40
CA THR A 326 -33.24 -3.15 -1.82
C THR A 326 -31.98 -2.80 -2.61
N PHE A 327 -31.59 -3.72 -3.52
CA PHE A 327 -30.47 -3.52 -4.42
C PHE A 327 -30.93 -3.04 -5.80
N THR A 328 -30.12 -2.15 -6.40
CA THR A 328 -30.25 -1.76 -7.82
C THR A 328 -28.90 -1.91 -8.50
N GLU A 329 -28.86 -2.63 -9.62
CA GLU A 329 -27.65 -2.70 -10.44
C GLU A 329 -27.47 -1.40 -11.21
N ILE A 330 -26.24 -0.85 -11.14
CA ILE A 330 -25.81 0.34 -11.87
C ILE A 330 -24.48 0.06 -12.59
N ASN A 331 -24.30 -1.15 -13.06
CA ASN A 331 -23.03 -1.65 -13.61
C ASN A 331 -22.57 -0.84 -14.83
N PRO A 332 -21.35 -0.26 -14.83
CA PRO A 332 -20.73 0.30 -16.04
C PRO A 332 -20.45 -0.78 -17.09
N ALA A 333 -20.01 -1.94 -16.62
CA ALA A 333 -19.68 -3.12 -17.41
C ALA A 333 -19.75 -4.38 -16.53
N LYS A 334 -19.76 -5.56 -17.13
CA LYS A 334 -19.65 -6.82 -16.42
C LYS A 334 -18.18 -7.17 -16.20
N LYS A 335 -17.55 -6.52 -15.20
CA LYS A 335 -16.14 -6.63 -14.85
C LYS A 335 -15.97 -6.49 -13.35
N SER A 336 -14.81 -6.87 -12.82
CA SER A 336 -14.44 -6.59 -11.42
C SER A 336 -14.16 -5.11 -11.21
N PHE A 337 -14.83 -4.50 -10.23
CA PHE A 337 -14.65 -3.10 -9.84
C PHE A 337 -13.97 -3.02 -8.48
N GLY A 338 -12.90 -2.22 -8.40
CA GLY A 338 -12.18 -1.96 -7.15
C GLY A 338 -12.91 -0.94 -6.28
N ASP A 339 -13.19 0.24 -6.82
CA ASP A 339 -13.83 1.31 -6.05
C ASP A 339 -14.76 2.18 -6.90
N VAL A 340 -15.56 2.98 -6.20
CA VAL A 340 -16.40 4.04 -6.75
C VAL A 340 -16.30 5.27 -5.87
N VAL A 341 -16.15 6.46 -6.45
CA VAL A 341 -16.31 7.73 -5.74
C VAL A 341 -17.58 8.44 -6.21
N ILE A 342 -18.20 9.15 -5.28
CA ILE A 342 -19.47 9.85 -5.46
C ILE A 342 -19.22 11.33 -5.16
N ASP A 343 -19.64 12.21 -6.05
CA ASP A 343 -19.58 13.66 -5.80
C ASP A 343 -20.51 14.02 -4.63
N PRO A 344 -19.99 14.49 -3.48
CA PRO A 344 -20.81 14.79 -2.32
C PRO A 344 -21.78 15.96 -2.56
N SER A 345 -21.53 16.79 -3.57
CA SER A 345 -22.42 17.89 -3.97
C SER A 345 -23.50 17.46 -4.96
N ASN A 346 -23.31 16.32 -5.64
CA ASN A 346 -24.26 15.77 -6.61
C ASN A 346 -24.14 14.24 -6.70
N PRO A 347 -24.94 13.47 -5.93
CA PRO A 347 -24.87 12.01 -5.89
C PRO A 347 -25.11 11.29 -7.22
N ASP A 348 -25.64 11.96 -8.23
CA ASP A 348 -25.78 11.41 -9.57
C ASP A 348 -24.44 11.36 -10.34
N ARG A 349 -23.42 12.07 -9.84
CA ARG A 349 -22.08 12.05 -10.39
C ARG A 349 -21.20 11.03 -9.65
N MET A 350 -20.72 10.04 -10.39
CA MET A 350 -19.85 9.00 -9.84
C MET A 350 -18.73 8.67 -10.81
N VAL A 351 -17.60 8.24 -10.26
CA VAL A 351 -16.49 7.65 -11.02
C VAL A 351 -16.23 6.26 -10.46
N ALA A 352 -16.16 5.24 -11.32
CA ALA A 352 -15.83 3.87 -10.95
C ALA A 352 -14.56 3.42 -11.64
N CYS A 353 -13.71 2.65 -10.96
CA CYS A 353 -12.55 2.00 -11.55
C CYS A 353 -12.67 0.48 -11.47
N THR A 354 -12.16 -0.21 -12.50
CA THR A 354 -11.95 -1.65 -12.42
C THR A 354 -10.73 -1.96 -11.56
N GLU A 355 -10.48 -3.23 -11.31
CA GLU A 355 -9.29 -3.68 -10.61
C GLU A 355 -8.74 -4.93 -11.28
N ASN A 356 -7.46 -4.87 -11.70
CA ASN A 356 -6.72 -5.99 -12.30
C ASN A 356 -7.30 -6.48 -13.65
N ILE A 357 -7.74 -5.57 -14.52
CA ILE A 357 -8.37 -5.89 -15.82
C ILE A 357 -7.38 -5.83 -17.00
N TYR A 358 -6.37 -4.97 -16.96
CA TYR A 358 -5.31 -4.82 -17.96
C TYR A 358 -5.77 -4.58 -19.38
N VAL A 359 -6.32 -3.40 -19.62
CA VAL A 359 -6.64 -2.86 -20.96
C VAL A 359 -5.65 -1.76 -21.35
N PRO A 360 -5.55 -1.40 -22.66
CA PRO A 360 -4.70 -0.30 -23.10
C PRO A 360 -5.03 1.02 -22.40
N GLN A 361 -4.00 1.76 -22.01
CA GLN A 361 -4.08 3.12 -21.47
C GLN A 361 -3.37 4.12 -22.38
N PRO A 362 -3.61 5.46 -22.25
CA PRO A 362 -3.09 6.47 -23.18
C PRO A 362 -1.57 6.50 -23.34
N ASN A 363 -0.83 6.08 -22.33
CA ASN A 363 0.63 6.00 -22.36
C ASN A 363 1.19 4.72 -23.01
N GLY A 364 0.31 3.89 -23.60
CA GLY A 364 0.69 2.63 -24.27
C GLY A 364 0.91 1.46 -23.32
N GLN A 365 0.71 1.64 -22.01
CA GLN A 365 0.75 0.57 -21.00
C GLN A 365 -0.63 -0.07 -20.84
N TYR A 366 -0.70 -1.16 -20.07
CA TYR A 366 -1.95 -1.90 -19.80
C TYR A 366 -2.30 -1.77 -18.32
N GLY A 367 -3.52 -1.31 -18.01
CA GLY A 367 -4.01 -1.10 -16.65
C GLY A 367 -5.53 -1.16 -16.57
N ASP A 368 -6.08 -0.56 -15.53
CA ASP A 368 -7.50 -0.60 -15.26
C ASP A 368 -8.31 0.41 -16.09
N GLU A 369 -9.62 0.23 -16.08
CA GLU A 369 -10.58 1.10 -16.76
C GLU A 369 -11.22 2.07 -15.77
N PHE A 370 -11.57 3.25 -16.28
CA PHE A 370 -12.29 4.29 -15.55
C PHE A 370 -13.58 4.65 -16.25
N TYR A 371 -14.65 4.76 -15.48
CA TYR A 371 -15.99 5.08 -15.97
C TYR A 371 -16.56 6.25 -15.20
N VAL A 372 -17.24 7.16 -15.88
CA VAL A 372 -17.99 8.27 -15.26
C VAL A 372 -19.47 8.20 -15.59
N THR A 373 -20.30 8.59 -14.64
CA THR A 373 -21.72 8.83 -14.82
C THR A 373 -22.11 10.19 -14.25
N THR A 374 -23.17 10.80 -14.78
CA THR A 374 -23.77 12.05 -14.29
C THR A 374 -25.29 11.92 -14.10
N ASP A 375 -25.80 10.69 -14.15
CA ASP A 375 -27.23 10.38 -14.08
C ASP A 375 -27.58 9.23 -13.11
N GLY A 376 -26.77 9.08 -12.07
CA GLY A 376 -26.99 8.08 -11.02
C GLY A 376 -26.68 6.64 -11.46
N GLY A 377 -25.81 6.48 -12.45
CA GLY A 377 -25.40 5.16 -12.94
C GLY A 377 -26.33 4.55 -13.98
N LYS A 378 -27.27 5.32 -14.54
CA LYS A 378 -28.13 4.85 -15.65
C LYS A 378 -27.33 4.71 -16.95
N ASN A 379 -26.41 5.65 -17.17
CA ASN A 379 -25.47 5.63 -18.29
C ASN A 379 -24.06 5.91 -17.79
N TRP A 380 -23.09 5.18 -18.35
CA TRP A 380 -21.67 5.34 -18.04
C TRP A 380 -20.85 5.59 -19.29
N THR A 381 -19.83 6.42 -19.15
CA THR A 381 -18.84 6.70 -20.20
C THR A 381 -17.50 6.13 -19.80
N LEU A 382 -16.90 5.29 -20.64
CA LEU A 382 -15.52 4.82 -20.49
C LEU A 382 -14.55 5.97 -20.80
N LEU A 383 -13.58 6.20 -19.93
CA LEU A 383 -12.61 7.30 -20.05
C LEU A 383 -11.32 6.89 -20.76
N ASN A 384 -10.94 5.61 -20.81
CA ASN A 384 -9.63 5.15 -21.28
C ASN A 384 -9.24 5.70 -22.66
N ASP A 385 -10.18 5.85 -23.58
CA ASP A 385 -9.95 6.42 -24.92
C ASP A 385 -9.93 7.95 -24.96
N LYS A 386 -10.33 8.62 -23.86
CA LYS A 386 -10.50 10.08 -23.79
C LYS A 386 -9.54 10.75 -22.82
N MET A 387 -9.16 10.04 -21.76
CA MET A 387 -8.26 10.57 -20.73
C MET A 387 -6.85 10.77 -21.25
N LYS A 388 -6.10 11.64 -20.58
CA LYS A 388 -4.67 11.84 -20.78
C LYS A 388 -3.93 11.36 -19.54
N MET A 389 -2.64 11.04 -19.70
CA MET A 389 -1.76 10.65 -18.62
C MET A 389 -0.45 11.43 -18.71
N SER A 390 0.06 11.92 -17.55
CA SER A 390 1.35 12.59 -17.46
C SER A 390 2.15 12.13 -16.24
N SER A 391 3.47 12.41 -16.28
CA SER A 391 4.43 11.95 -15.26
C SER A 391 4.30 12.66 -13.91
N GLY A 392 3.60 13.81 -13.85
CA GLY A 392 3.59 14.65 -12.65
C GLY A 392 4.98 15.11 -12.19
N GLY A 393 6.00 15.04 -13.08
CA GLY A 393 7.39 15.36 -12.81
C GLY A 393 8.19 14.21 -12.20
N VAL A 394 7.72 12.96 -12.35
CA VAL A 394 8.44 11.72 -12.06
C VAL A 394 8.55 10.94 -13.37
N GLU A 395 9.57 11.23 -14.17
CA GLU A 395 9.62 10.83 -15.59
C GLU A 395 9.60 9.31 -15.82
N TRP A 396 10.15 8.51 -14.93
CA TRP A 396 10.16 7.06 -15.09
C TRP A 396 8.76 6.44 -15.10
N ILE A 397 7.77 7.11 -14.47
CA ILE A 397 6.40 6.59 -14.37
C ILE A 397 5.66 6.57 -15.71
N THR A 398 6.20 7.24 -16.75
CA THR A 398 5.65 7.17 -18.11
C THR A 398 5.66 5.76 -18.68
N THR A 399 6.46 4.86 -18.11
CA THR A 399 6.52 3.44 -18.48
C THR A 399 5.63 2.54 -17.59
N ALA A 400 4.89 3.12 -16.66
CA ALA A 400 4.01 2.41 -15.73
C ALA A 400 2.54 2.72 -16.02
N SER A 401 1.64 1.88 -15.53
CA SER A 401 0.20 1.97 -15.72
C SER A 401 -0.55 2.25 -14.43
N MET A 402 -1.78 2.74 -14.53
CA MET A 402 -2.74 2.68 -13.44
C MET A 402 -3.35 1.27 -13.43
N HIS A 403 -2.86 0.40 -12.55
CA HIS A 403 -3.36 -0.97 -12.37
C HIS A 403 -3.53 -1.27 -10.87
N TRP A 404 -4.35 -2.26 -10.52
CA TRP A 404 -4.75 -2.55 -9.16
C TRP A 404 -5.45 -1.35 -8.48
N CYS A 405 -6.31 -0.68 -9.25
CA CYS A 405 -7.04 0.51 -8.80
C CYS A 405 -8.15 0.11 -7.80
N SER A 406 -7.75 -0.13 -6.55
CA SER A 406 -8.63 -0.65 -5.50
C SER A 406 -9.20 0.42 -4.59
N SER A 407 -8.73 1.66 -4.69
CA SER A 407 -9.20 2.78 -3.86
C SER A 407 -9.14 4.10 -4.61
N MET A 408 -10.19 4.88 -4.46
CA MET A 408 -10.28 6.25 -4.96
C MET A 408 -10.81 7.19 -3.87
N ALA A 409 -10.43 8.47 -3.95
CA ALA A 409 -10.99 9.54 -3.14
C ALA A 409 -11.35 10.72 -4.03
N ILE A 410 -12.49 11.36 -3.75
CA ILE A 410 -12.85 12.66 -4.31
C ILE A 410 -12.59 13.72 -3.25
N ASP A 411 -12.02 14.86 -3.63
CA ASP A 411 -11.80 15.97 -2.70
C ASP A 411 -13.13 16.66 -2.42
N PRO A 412 -13.68 16.64 -1.18
CA PRO A 412 -14.96 17.26 -0.89
C PRO A 412 -14.92 18.79 -1.02
N ASN A 413 -13.72 19.39 -1.01
CA ASN A 413 -13.54 20.84 -1.20
C ASN A 413 -13.36 21.22 -2.68
N ASN A 414 -13.07 20.24 -3.55
CA ASN A 414 -12.96 20.41 -5.00
C ASN A 414 -13.40 19.13 -5.71
N THR A 415 -14.70 18.98 -5.95
CA THR A 415 -15.26 17.74 -6.51
C THR A 415 -14.87 17.47 -7.98
N ASN A 416 -14.06 18.35 -8.61
CA ASN A 416 -13.39 18.04 -9.88
C ASN A 416 -12.12 17.21 -9.67
N LYS A 417 -11.60 17.15 -8.43
CA LYS A 417 -10.37 16.45 -8.09
C LYS A 417 -10.67 15.06 -7.53
N ILE A 418 -10.10 14.05 -8.17
CA ILE A 418 -10.05 12.69 -7.63
C ILE A 418 -8.60 12.22 -7.49
N MET A 419 -8.38 11.29 -6.57
CA MET A 419 -7.15 10.53 -6.44
C MET A 419 -7.47 9.05 -6.61
N VAL A 420 -6.55 8.29 -7.19
CA VAL A 420 -6.66 6.85 -7.38
C VAL A 420 -5.35 6.17 -7.03
N VAL A 421 -5.44 5.07 -6.31
CA VAL A 421 -4.26 4.24 -6.01
C VAL A 421 -3.91 3.33 -7.19
N SER A 422 -2.66 2.94 -7.23
CA SER A 422 -2.13 2.00 -8.22
C SER A 422 -1.04 1.12 -7.60
N GLY A 423 -0.70 0.02 -8.25
CA GLY A 423 0.51 -0.77 -7.97
C GLY A 423 1.82 0.02 -8.07
N ASN A 424 1.78 1.27 -8.55
CA ASN A 424 2.95 2.15 -8.69
C ASN A 424 2.92 3.36 -7.75
N GLY A 425 1.82 3.60 -7.04
CA GLY A 425 1.64 4.79 -6.22
C GLY A 425 0.24 5.41 -6.35
N VAL A 426 0.15 6.73 -6.26
CA VAL A 426 -1.08 7.52 -6.39
C VAL A 426 -1.06 8.33 -7.67
N PHE A 427 -2.16 8.32 -8.40
CA PHE A 427 -2.46 9.27 -9.49
C PHE A 427 -3.58 10.20 -9.05
N THR A 428 -3.65 11.39 -9.64
CA THR A 428 -4.73 12.35 -9.42
C THR A 428 -5.21 12.97 -10.73
N CYS A 429 -6.44 13.43 -10.74
CA CYS A 429 -7.04 14.18 -11.84
C CYS A 429 -7.80 15.37 -11.24
N ASP A 430 -7.55 16.59 -11.71
CA ASP A 430 -8.17 17.81 -11.19
C ASP A 430 -9.40 18.27 -12.02
N ASN A 431 -9.74 17.51 -13.06
CA ASN A 431 -10.80 17.87 -14.04
C ASN A 431 -11.59 16.63 -14.49
N ILE A 432 -11.97 15.77 -13.54
CA ILE A 432 -12.57 14.45 -13.84
C ILE A 432 -13.85 14.50 -14.66
N TRP A 433 -14.59 15.61 -14.58
CA TRP A 433 -15.87 15.78 -15.29
C TRP A 433 -15.72 16.39 -16.69
N ASP A 434 -14.50 16.72 -17.11
CA ASP A 434 -14.23 17.20 -18.46
C ASP A 434 -14.36 16.08 -19.50
N GLU A 435 -14.51 16.46 -20.77
CA GLU A 435 -14.57 15.49 -21.89
C GLU A 435 -13.27 14.69 -22.04
N SER A 436 -12.13 15.30 -21.70
CA SER A 436 -10.81 14.67 -21.76
C SER A 436 -10.03 14.96 -20.45
N PRO A 437 -10.32 14.23 -19.37
CA PRO A 437 -9.66 14.42 -18.10
C PRO A 437 -8.18 14.03 -18.17
N GLU A 438 -7.33 14.70 -17.39
CA GLU A 438 -5.91 14.39 -17.32
C GLU A 438 -5.55 13.81 -15.96
N PHE A 439 -5.06 12.56 -15.97
CA PHE A 439 -4.47 11.92 -14.81
C PHE A 439 -2.97 12.17 -14.80
N TYR A 440 -2.44 12.57 -13.66
CA TYR A 440 -1.01 12.72 -13.46
C TYR A 440 -0.55 12.04 -12.18
N PHE A 441 0.73 11.63 -12.17
CA PHE A 441 1.29 10.93 -11.04
C PHE A 441 1.49 11.87 -9.85
N PHE A 442 1.07 11.41 -8.65
CA PHE A 442 0.92 12.25 -7.46
C PHE A 442 1.57 11.62 -6.22
N SER A 443 2.70 10.93 -6.38
CA SER A 443 3.34 10.16 -5.29
C SER A 443 4.63 10.78 -4.77
N LYS A 444 4.93 12.04 -5.07
CA LYS A 444 6.15 12.69 -4.55
C LYS A 444 6.21 12.59 -3.02
N GLY A 445 7.22 11.87 -2.48
CA GLY A 445 7.39 11.60 -1.06
C GLY A 445 6.81 10.26 -0.59
N ILE A 446 6.07 9.52 -1.44
CA ILE A 446 5.80 8.09 -1.21
C ILE A 446 6.96 7.32 -1.83
N GLU A 447 7.85 6.78 -0.97
CA GLU A 447 9.04 6.06 -1.38
C GLU A 447 8.87 4.59 -0.98
N GLU A 448 8.02 3.86 -1.72
CA GLU A 448 7.63 2.50 -1.38
C GLU A 448 8.27 1.47 -2.31
N THR A 449 9.58 1.51 -2.37
CA THR A 449 10.36 0.47 -3.04
C THR A 449 10.92 -0.52 -2.05
N VAL A 450 11.28 -1.73 -2.50
CA VAL A 450 12.03 -2.72 -1.72
C VAL A 450 13.48 -2.72 -2.20
N PRO A 451 14.36 -1.89 -1.61
CA PRO A 451 15.76 -1.80 -2.04
C PRO A 451 16.56 -3.02 -1.58
N TYR A 452 17.41 -3.52 -2.48
CA TYR A 452 18.33 -4.62 -2.18
C TYR A 452 19.79 -4.16 -2.13
N ASP A 453 20.16 -3.21 -2.99
CA ASP A 453 21.54 -2.69 -3.01
C ASP A 453 21.57 -1.26 -3.55
N ILE A 454 22.55 -0.48 -3.08
CA ILE A 454 22.73 0.91 -3.48
C ILE A 454 24.22 1.28 -3.47
N ILE A 455 24.70 1.88 -4.55
CA ILE A 455 26.09 2.30 -4.69
C ILE A 455 26.15 3.79 -5.07
N SER A 456 26.90 4.56 -4.28
CA SER A 456 27.26 5.94 -4.63
C SER A 456 28.60 5.93 -5.36
N ILE A 457 28.60 6.40 -6.62
CA ILE A 457 29.80 6.55 -7.42
C ILE A 457 30.52 7.84 -7.01
N PRO A 458 31.81 7.84 -6.65
CA PRO A 458 32.51 9.05 -6.23
C PRO A 458 32.43 10.18 -7.27
N GLY A 459 31.87 11.33 -6.88
CA GLY A 459 31.65 12.48 -7.76
C GLY A 459 30.63 12.25 -8.87
N GLY A 460 29.81 11.22 -8.75
CA GLY A 460 28.88 10.80 -9.78
C GLY A 460 27.53 10.39 -9.24
N LYS A 461 26.93 9.41 -9.90
CA LYS A 461 25.56 8.97 -9.72
C LYS A 461 25.36 8.08 -8.51
N LEU A 462 24.13 8.05 -8.03
CA LEU A 462 23.59 7.03 -7.15
C LEU A 462 22.92 5.96 -8.02
N VAL A 463 23.26 4.69 -7.80
CA VAL A 463 22.73 3.56 -8.56
C VAL A 463 22.15 2.55 -7.57
N SER A 464 20.91 2.16 -7.76
CA SER A 464 20.24 1.19 -6.90
C SER A 464 19.71 0.01 -7.69
N VAL A 465 19.49 -1.12 -6.99
CA VAL A 465 18.68 -2.25 -7.47
C VAL A 465 17.58 -2.55 -6.46
N ILE A 466 16.38 -2.79 -6.98
CA ILE A 466 15.17 -2.95 -6.19
C ILE A 466 14.33 -4.14 -6.70
N ALA A 467 13.33 -4.53 -5.90
CA ALA A 467 12.28 -5.41 -6.39
C ALA A 467 11.43 -4.71 -7.47
N ASP A 468 10.80 -5.50 -8.32
CA ASP A 468 9.77 -5.16 -9.32
C ASP A 468 10.23 -4.24 -10.46
N TYR A 469 11.00 -3.18 -10.19
CA TYR A 469 11.41 -2.15 -11.16
C TYR A 469 12.88 -2.16 -11.52
N ASP A 470 13.60 -3.27 -11.30
CA ASP A 470 15.03 -3.39 -11.65
C ASP A 470 15.92 -2.51 -10.74
N GLY A 471 15.84 -1.20 -10.86
CA GLY A 471 16.59 -0.22 -10.08
C GLY A 471 16.62 1.14 -10.75
N PHE A 472 17.28 2.10 -10.09
CA PHE A 472 17.34 3.49 -10.54
C PHE A 472 18.76 4.00 -10.72
N VAL A 473 18.92 4.95 -11.61
CA VAL A 473 20.12 5.78 -11.76
C VAL A 473 19.71 7.22 -11.49
N GLN A 474 20.34 7.86 -10.50
CA GLN A 474 20.03 9.21 -10.04
C GLN A 474 21.28 10.07 -10.05
N ASP A 475 21.14 11.35 -10.41
CA ASP A 475 22.23 12.32 -10.35
C ASP A 475 22.43 12.88 -8.93
N SER A 476 21.38 12.90 -8.12
CA SER A 476 21.42 13.22 -6.69
C SER A 476 20.38 12.41 -5.91
N ALA A 477 20.46 12.39 -4.58
CA ALA A 477 19.48 11.72 -3.72
C ALA A 477 18.13 12.46 -3.65
N GLU A 478 18.13 13.75 -4.00
CA GLU A 478 16.97 14.64 -3.92
C GLU A 478 16.18 14.71 -5.24
N GLU A 479 16.74 14.17 -6.35
CA GLU A 479 16.14 14.20 -7.68
C GLU A 479 15.63 12.83 -8.09
N TYR A 480 14.46 12.79 -8.73
CA TYR A 480 13.89 11.55 -9.25
C TYR A 480 14.72 11.01 -10.40
N GLY A 481 15.20 9.78 -10.25
CA GLY A 481 16.01 9.10 -11.26
C GLY A 481 15.17 8.43 -12.33
N MET A 482 15.87 7.77 -13.26
CA MET A 482 15.27 6.92 -14.28
C MET A 482 15.50 5.45 -13.93
N VAL A 483 14.52 4.59 -14.23
CA VAL A 483 14.70 3.14 -14.13
C VAL A 483 15.79 2.68 -15.10
N HIS A 484 16.44 1.57 -14.77
CA HIS A 484 17.40 0.95 -15.68
C HIS A 484 16.75 0.61 -17.02
N ASN A 485 17.45 0.89 -18.12
CA ASN A 485 16.94 0.70 -19.48
C ASN A 485 16.74 -0.77 -19.89
N SER A 486 16.69 -1.68 -18.98
CA SER A 486 16.50 -3.11 -19.24
C SER A 486 15.38 -3.72 -18.44
N VAL A 487 14.54 -2.94 -17.80
CA VAL A 487 13.53 -3.36 -16.79
C VAL A 487 13.31 -4.89 -16.78
N ALA A 488 14.07 -5.58 -15.95
CA ALA A 488 14.10 -7.05 -15.93
C ALA A 488 13.34 -7.63 -14.73
N GLY A 489 12.67 -6.79 -13.95
CA GLY A 489 11.97 -7.16 -12.73
C GLY A 489 12.87 -7.04 -11.49
N SER A 490 12.67 -7.88 -10.49
CA SER A 490 13.42 -7.80 -9.23
C SER A 490 14.90 -8.11 -9.39
N MET A 491 15.76 -7.19 -8.93
CA MET A 491 17.21 -7.34 -8.89
C MET A 491 17.67 -7.48 -7.45
N THR A 492 18.69 -8.32 -7.20
CA THR A 492 19.14 -8.66 -5.85
C THR A 492 20.58 -8.26 -5.55
N GLY A 493 21.37 -7.93 -6.55
CA GLY A 493 22.78 -7.55 -6.37
C GLY A 493 23.27 -6.59 -7.43
N LEU A 494 24.16 -5.68 -7.04
CA LEU A 494 24.77 -4.65 -7.87
C LEU A 494 26.26 -4.55 -7.55
N ALA A 495 27.10 -4.34 -8.56
CA ALA A 495 28.51 -3.98 -8.35
C ALA A 495 29.01 -3.04 -9.46
N ILE A 496 29.92 -2.13 -9.09
CA ILE A 496 30.51 -1.13 -9.96
C ILE A 496 32.04 -1.22 -9.87
N ALA A 497 32.73 -1.22 -11.01
CA ALA A 497 34.19 -1.32 -11.05
C ALA A 497 34.87 -0.04 -10.50
N ALA A 498 35.67 -0.18 -9.45
CA ALA A 498 36.22 0.97 -8.72
C ALA A 498 37.18 1.87 -9.53
N LYS A 499 37.83 1.33 -10.58
CA LYS A 499 38.75 2.05 -11.47
C LYS A 499 38.21 2.24 -12.89
N ALA A 500 37.02 1.72 -13.16
CA ALA A 500 36.31 1.82 -14.45
C ALA A 500 34.82 2.01 -14.15
N THR A 501 34.48 3.16 -13.62
CA THR A 501 33.15 3.48 -13.05
C THR A 501 32.00 3.46 -14.05
N ASP A 502 32.26 3.29 -15.33
CA ASP A 502 31.26 3.06 -16.38
C ASP A 502 30.87 1.56 -16.53
N ILE A 503 31.61 0.64 -15.84
CA ILE A 503 31.37 -0.80 -15.92
C ILE A 503 30.64 -1.26 -14.68
N TRP A 504 29.40 -1.71 -14.88
CA TRP A 504 28.52 -2.20 -13.80
C TRP A 504 28.01 -3.59 -14.12
N VAL A 505 27.67 -4.33 -13.07
CA VAL A 505 27.01 -5.64 -13.16
C VAL A 505 25.86 -5.69 -12.18
N LYS A 506 24.81 -6.39 -12.53
CA LYS A 506 23.67 -6.67 -11.65
C LYS A 506 23.14 -8.09 -11.89
N CYS A 507 22.53 -8.67 -10.86
CA CYS A 507 21.85 -9.95 -10.96
C CYS A 507 20.47 -9.90 -10.31
N GLY A 508 19.60 -10.79 -10.76
CA GLY A 508 18.24 -10.88 -10.24
C GLY A 508 17.39 -11.83 -11.05
N GLY A 509 16.10 -11.50 -11.17
CA GLY A 509 15.14 -12.24 -11.96
C GLY A 509 14.57 -13.47 -11.26
N SER A 510 14.00 -14.36 -12.06
CA SER A 510 13.35 -15.61 -11.65
C SER A 510 13.71 -16.73 -12.63
N GLU A 511 13.21 -17.95 -12.38
CA GLU A 511 13.37 -19.06 -13.34
C GLU A 511 12.84 -18.73 -14.74
N GLU A 512 11.79 -17.91 -14.84
CA GLU A 512 11.19 -17.51 -16.12
C GLU A 512 11.95 -16.36 -16.79
N LYS A 513 12.58 -15.50 -16.01
CA LYS A 513 13.38 -14.36 -16.47
C LYS A 513 14.70 -14.31 -15.71
N PRO A 514 15.58 -15.27 -15.94
CA PRO A 514 16.85 -15.34 -15.23
C PRO A 514 17.76 -14.21 -15.69
N GLY A 515 18.61 -13.75 -14.78
CA GLY A 515 19.46 -12.71 -15.25
C GLY A 515 20.70 -12.39 -14.46
N PHE A 516 21.73 -12.25 -15.27
CA PHE A 516 22.93 -11.52 -15.00
C PHE A 516 23.10 -10.50 -16.13
N TRP A 517 23.25 -9.24 -15.78
CA TRP A 517 23.42 -8.17 -16.75
C TRP A 517 24.68 -7.38 -16.46
N TYR A 518 25.28 -6.86 -17.51
CA TYR A 518 26.37 -5.90 -17.39
C TYR A 518 26.16 -4.70 -18.31
N THR A 519 26.79 -3.59 -17.98
CA THR A 519 26.93 -2.40 -18.81
C THR A 519 28.38 -1.97 -18.88
N LEU A 520 28.77 -1.36 -19.99
CA LEU A 520 30.12 -0.79 -20.22
C LEU A 520 30.07 0.72 -20.43
N ASP A 521 28.89 1.34 -20.25
CA ASP A 521 28.60 2.73 -20.59
C ASP A 521 27.73 3.44 -19.51
N ALA A 522 27.99 3.10 -18.24
CA ALA A 522 27.31 3.70 -17.08
C ALA A 522 25.79 3.53 -17.11
N GLY A 523 25.31 2.34 -17.45
CA GLY A 523 23.89 1.98 -17.41
C GLY A 523 23.06 2.42 -18.62
N LYS A 524 23.65 3.05 -19.63
CA LYS A 524 22.94 3.48 -20.85
C LYS A 524 22.44 2.29 -21.66
N LYS A 525 23.22 1.23 -21.71
CA LYS A 525 22.87 -0.03 -22.37
C LYS A 525 23.25 -1.22 -21.48
N TRP A 526 22.29 -2.08 -21.22
CA TRP A 526 22.50 -3.33 -20.50
C TRP A 526 22.53 -4.52 -21.46
N VAL A 527 23.43 -5.44 -21.19
CA VAL A 527 23.58 -6.70 -21.92
C VAL A 527 23.20 -7.85 -20.97
N ASN A 528 22.20 -8.62 -21.34
CA ASN A 528 21.84 -9.83 -20.61
C ASN A 528 22.78 -10.99 -20.97
N VAL A 529 23.31 -11.67 -19.98
CA VAL A 529 24.07 -12.89 -20.14
C VAL A 529 23.10 -14.07 -20.03
N THR A 530 22.72 -14.61 -21.17
CA THR A 530 21.70 -15.67 -21.29
C THR A 530 22.24 -17.08 -21.06
N VAL A 531 23.56 -17.23 -20.94
CA VAL A 531 24.20 -18.52 -20.73
C VAL A 531 24.19 -18.85 -19.22
N SER A 532 23.49 -19.92 -18.87
CA SER A 532 23.54 -20.45 -17.50
C SER A 532 24.89 -21.09 -17.23
N PRO A 533 25.50 -20.86 -16.06
CA PRO A 533 26.69 -21.56 -15.64
C PRO A 533 26.43 -23.04 -15.26
N PHE A 534 25.17 -23.47 -15.19
CA PHE A 534 24.78 -24.80 -14.75
C PHE A 534 24.86 -25.84 -15.88
N GLU A 535 25.63 -26.91 -15.69
CA GLU A 535 25.67 -28.04 -16.59
C GLU A 535 24.37 -28.84 -16.63
N SER A 536 23.54 -28.72 -15.56
CA SER A 536 22.25 -29.42 -15.41
C SER A 536 21.12 -28.90 -16.28
N GLY A 537 21.33 -27.79 -17.01
CA GLY A 537 20.28 -27.09 -17.75
C GLY A 537 19.32 -26.27 -16.87
N ASN A 538 19.52 -26.22 -15.56
CA ASN A 538 18.80 -25.30 -14.67
C ASN A 538 19.23 -23.86 -14.93
N VAL A 539 18.35 -22.92 -14.62
CA VAL A 539 18.59 -21.50 -14.86
C VAL A 539 19.10 -20.85 -13.58
N ALA A 540 20.22 -20.12 -13.65
CA ALA A 540 20.75 -19.35 -12.54
C ALA A 540 20.03 -17.99 -12.45
N TYR A 541 19.65 -17.59 -11.23
CA TYR A 541 19.03 -16.28 -10.97
C TYR A 541 19.34 -15.76 -9.56
N GLY A 542 19.16 -14.45 -9.36
CA GLY A 542 19.33 -13.80 -8.06
C GLY A 542 20.76 -13.85 -7.53
N GLY A 543 20.91 -13.72 -6.22
CA GLY A 543 22.17 -13.81 -5.50
C GLY A 543 22.97 -12.51 -5.48
N TYR A 544 24.31 -12.65 -5.51
CA TYR A 544 25.26 -11.55 -5.36
C TYR A 544 26.21 -11.46 -6.55
N VAL A 545 26.66 -10.26 -6.86
CA VAL A 545 27.63 -10.00 -7.92
C VAL A 545 28.82 -9.21 -7.38
N ALA A 546 29.96 -9.35 -8.05
CA ALA A 546 31.12 -8.50 -7.86
C ALA A 546 31.80 -8.26 -9.21
N VAL A 547 32.59 -7.19 -9.30
CA VAL A 547 33.38 -6.86 -10.47
C VAL A 547 34.81 -6.48 -10.04
N SER A 548 35.82 -6.92 -10.81
CA SER A 548 37.19 -6.48 -10.55
C SER A 548 37.36 -4.99 -10.71
N ALA A 549 38.26 -4.38 -9.96
CA ALA A 549 38.44 -2.92 -9.97
C ALA A 549 38.68 -2.33 -11.38
N ASP A 550 39.32 -3.10 -12.28
CA ASP A 550 39.57 -2.72 -13.67
C ASP A 550 38.45 -3.08 -14.65
N GLY A 551 37.32 -3.65 -14.14
CA GLY A 551 36.15 -4.01 -14.92
C GLY A 551 36.30 -5.22 -15.84
N LYS A 552 37.41 -5.98 -15.75
CA LYS A 552 37.71 -7.06 -16.71
C LYS A 552 37.16 -8.43 -16.30
N ARG A 553 36.78 -8.60 -15.04
CA ARG A 553 36.23 -9.86 -14.52
C ARG A 553 34.97 -9.60 -13.72
N PHE A 554 33.95 -10.38 -14.01
CA PHE A 554 32.67 -10.38 -13.32
C PHE A 554 32.58 -11.67 -12.50
N PHE A 555 32.00 -11.58 -11.31
CA PHE A 555 31.78 -12.71 -10.43
C PHE A 555 30.30 -12.77 -10.08
N TRP A 556 29.74 -13.95 -10.06
CA TRP A 556 28.34 -14.17 -9.73
C TRP A 556 28.20 -15.37 -8.79
N ALA A 557 27.54 -15.16 -7.65
CA ALA A 557 27.05 -16.19 -6.74
C ALA A 557 25.53 -16.24 -6.84
N PRO A 558 24.95 -17.10 -7.70
CA PRO A 558 23.50 -17.19 -7.88
C PRO A 558 22.79 -17.55 -6.58
N GLY A 559 21.57 -17.04 -6.38
CA GLY A 559 20.78 -17.30 -5.17
C GLY A 559 20.29 -18.76 -5.05
N ASN A 560 20.25 -19.48 -6.17
CA ASN A 560 19.82 -20.87 -6.24
C ASN A 560 20.96 -21.88 -6.43
N ASP A 561 22.23 -21.48 -6.20
CA ASP A 561 23.40 -22.38 -6.19
C ASP A 561 24.37 -22.00 -5.08
N SER A 562 25.22 -22.95 -4.69
CA SER A 562 26.28 -22.76 -3.70
C SER A 562 27.65 -22.38 -4.29
N SER A 563 27.77 -22.28 -5.61
CA SER A 563 28.99 -22.00 -6.33
C SER A 563 29.15 -20.52 -6.67
N ILE A 564 30.40 -20.09 -6.89
CA ILE A 564 30.74 -18.77 -7.43
C ILE A 564 31.33 -18.96 -8.82
N TYR A 565 30.77 -18.22 -9.78
CA TYR A 565 31.18 -18.24 -11.19
C TYR A 565 31.91 -16.96 -11.58
N TYR A 566 32.78 -17.01 -12.59
CA TYR A 566 33.44 -15.83 -13.15
C TYR A 566 33.62 -15.97 -14.65
#